data_e5198ee10f959fe0d9726b929b9f6432
#
_entry.id   e5198ee10f959fe0d9726b929b9f6432
#
_cell.length_a   1.000
_cell.length_b   1.000
_cell.length_c   1.000
_cell.angle_alpha   90.00
_cell.angle_beta   90.00
_cell.angle_gamma   90.00
#
_symmetry.space_group_name_H-M   'P 1'
#
loop_
_entity.id
_entity.type
_entity.pdbx_description
1 polymer ?
#
loop_
_entity_poly.entity_id
_entity_poly.type
_entity_poly.pdbx_seq_one_letter_code
_entity_poly.pdbx_strand_id
1 'polypeptide(L)'
;MMRIKDLFPDASGSGRVLVLGELLLDFVPCDSDMRLSQPGTVLKTVSGSSGIYACAAAGFGLDCSFIGKVGSDPFSQLALSAIASRGVRTDAVVRSDSGQLGLAFLEYLPSGRNYTYYRDGSVGSQLRPEELTEAVFADASILHLPGMLLELNDSMRQSCFRAVELAKQNHVLFSFDPNLRKELRNDAQMRQRMMQMLSMADVIEPTLEE
;
A
#
# COMPACT_ATOMS: atom_id res chain seq x y z
N MET A 1 21.42 22.76 4.24
CA MET A 1 20.47 21.65 4.17
C MET A 1 19.79 21.74 2.82
N MET A 2 20.03 20.77 1.94
CA MET A 2 19.47 20.73 0.59
C MET A 2 17.96 20.42 0.70
N ARG A 3 17.13 21.21 0.06
CA ARG A 3 15.66 20.98 0.07
C ARG A 3 15.27 20.07 -1.07
N ILE A 4 14.17 19.33 -0.94
CA ILE A 4 13.64 18.47 -2.00
C ILE A 4 13.47 19.22 -3.32
N LYS A 5 13.04 20.49 -3.28
CA LYS A 5 12.94 21.38 -4.45
C LYS A 5 14.27 21.63 -5.19
N ASP A 6 15.40 21.48 -4.47
CA ASP A 6 16.73 21.68 -5.05
C ASP A 6 17.18 20.41 -5.80
N LEU A 7 16.62 19.24 -5.45
CA LEU A 7 16.84 17.95 -6.12
C LEU A 7 15.88 17.70 -7.28
N PHE A 8 14.65 18.19 -7.15
CA PHE A 8 13.56 17.93 -8.10
C PHE A 8 12.87 19.25 -8.45
N PRO A 9 13.50 20.11 -9.28
CA PRO A 9 12.99 21.45 -9.59
C PRO A 9 11.66 21.42 -10.35
N ASP A 10 11.39 20.32 -11.07
CA ASP A 10 10.18 20.14 -11.87
C ASP A 10 9.01 19.51 -11.11
N ALA A 11 9.20 19.16 -9.82
CA ALA A 11 8.13 18.63 -8.99
C ALA A 11 7.04 19.68 -8.78
N SER A 12 5.84 19.36 -9.20
CA SER A 12 4.65 20.21 -9.04
C SER A 12 3.77 19.73 -7.88
N GLY A 13 2.80 20.56 -7.51
CA GLY A 13 1.74 20.18 -6.58
C GLY A 13 1.77 20.88 -5.23
N SER A 14 0.71 20.65 -4.45
CA SER A 14 0.43 21.30 -3.17
C SER A 14 1.20 20.70 -1.97
N GLY A 15 2.06 19.73 -2.21
CA GLY A 15 2.69 18.93 -1.15
C GLY A 15 1.91 17.70 -0.74
N ARG A 16 0.82 17.35 -1.46
CA ARG A 16 0.03 16.15 -1.19
C ARG A 16 0.81 14.88 -1.52
N VAL A 17 0.77 13.93 -0.59
CA VAL A 17 1.32 12.58 -0.75
C VAL A 17 0.19 11.64 -1.15
N LEU A 18 0.32 10.99 -2.29
CA LEU A 18 -0.56 9.88 -2.71
C LEU A 18 0.08 8.57 -2.31
N VAL A 19 -0.67 7.71 -1.66
CA VAL A 19 -0.22 6.36 -1.29
C VAL A 19 -1.13 5.33 -1.92
N LEU A 20 -0.60 4.55 -2.86
CA LEU A 20 -1.36 3.49 -3.52
C LEU A 20 -1.13 2.14 -2.82
N GLY A 21 -2.22 1.40 -2.58
CA GLY A 21 -2.11 0.05 -2.06
C GLY A 21 -3.40 -0.60 -1.62
N GLU A 22 -3.24 -1.67 -0.84
CA GLU A 22 -4.35 -2.35 -0.18
C GLU A 22 -4.36 -2.07 1.33
N LEU A 23 -5.55 -2.08 1.90
CA LEU A 23 -5.76 -2.15 3.34
C LEU A 23 -6.01 -3.59 3.73
N LEU A 24 -5.50 -3.99 4.88
CA LEU A 24 -5.69 -5.31 5.48
C LEU A 24 -6.15 -5.15 6.93
N LEU A 25 -6.68 -6.22 7.48
CA LEU A 25 -6.77 -6.39 8.93
C LEU A 25 -5.81 -7.48 9.37
N ASP A 26 -4.96 -7.14 10.33
CA ASP A 26 -4.11 -8.09 11.03
C ASP A 26 -4.82 -8.60 12.28
N PHE A 27 -4.76 -9.90 12.48
CA PHE A 27 -5.15 -10.58 13.71
C PHE A 27 -3.88 -11.01 14.44
N VAL A 28 -3.55 -10.25 15.48
CA VAL A 28 -2.32 -10.41 16.26
C VAL A 28 -2.64 -11.19 17.53
N PRO A 29 -1.94 -12.28 17.87
CA PRO A 29 -2.18 -13.01 19.09
C PRO A 29 -1.91 -12.14 20.31
N CYS A 30 -2.83 -12.20 21.29
CA CYS A 30 -2.66 -11.53 22.57
C CYS A 30 -1.59 -12.20 23.45
N ASP A 31 -1.36 -13.49 23.23
CA ASP A 31 -0.30 -14.28 23.84
C ASP A 31 0.74 -14.65 22.77
N SER A 32 2.00 -14.29 22.98
CA SER A 32 3.09 -14.57 22.05
C SER A 32 3.36 -16.05 21.81
N ASP A 33 2.96 -16.90 22.75
CA ASP A 33 3.16 -18.36 22.64
C ASP A 33 1.99 -19.06 21.94
N MET A 34 0.88 -18.33 21.68
CA MET A 34 -0.27 -18.87 20.97
C MET A 34 0.09 -19.24 19.53
N ARG A 35 -0.29 -20.45 19.12
CA ARG A 35 -0.19 -20.90 17.73
C ARG A 35 -1.52 -20.76 17.02
N LEU A 36 -1.48 -20.44 15.71
CA LEU A 36 -2.71 -20.31 14.91
C LEU A 36 -3.50 -21.63 14.83
N SER A 37 -2.87 -22.76 15.08
CA SER A 37 -3.50 -24.08 15.17
C SER A 37 -4.20 -24.35 16.51
N GLN A 38 -4.19 -23.40 17.45
CA GLN A 38 -4.76 -23.53 18.79
C GLN A 38 -5.84 -22.47 19.01
N PRO A 39 -6.87 -22.76 19.84
CA PRO A 39 -7.80 -21.75 20.32
C PRO A 39 -7.05 -20.66 21.09
N GLY A 40 -7.47 -19.40 20.90
CA GLY A 40 -6.86 -18.28 21.62
C GLY A 40 -7.51 -16.94 21.30
N THR A 41 -7.02 -15.89 21.94
CA THR A 41 -7.50 -14.53 21.75
C THR A 41 -6.57 -13.75 20.84
N VAL A 42 -7.15 -13.03 19.87
CA VAL A 42 -6.42 -12.17 18.94
C VAL A 42 -6.90 -10.73 19.03
N LEU A 43 -5.98 -9.80 18.88
CA LEU A 43 -6.27 -8.39 18.69
C LEU A 43 -6.41 -8.13 17.18
N LYS A 44 -7.52 -7.51 16.80
CA LYS A 44 -7.77 -7.05 15.44
C LYS A 44 -7.25 -5.62 15.27
N THR A 45 -6.40 -5.38 14.27
CA THR A 45 -5.85 -4.06 13.96
C THR A 45 -5.84 -3.80 12.45
N VAL A 46 -5.95 -2.53 12.07
CA VAL A 46 -5.83 -2.13 10.66
C VAL A 46 -4.37 -2.16 10.26
N SER A 47 -4.09 -2.71 9.08
CA SER A 47 -2.77 -2.97 8.55
C SER A 47 -2.72 -2.79 7.02
N GLY A 48 -1.65 -3.27 6.42
CA GLY A 48 -1.24 -3.04 5.06
C GLY A 48 -0.12 -2.00 5.01
N SER A 49 1.01 -2.33 4.36
CA SER A 49 2.20 -1.44 4.32
C SER A 49 1.84 -0.04 3.84
N SER A 50 1.02 0.06 2.79
CA SER A 50 0.54 1.35 2.26
C SER A 50 -0.34 2.11 3.27
N GLY A 51 -1.23 1.43 3.98
CA GLY A 51 -2.07 2.06 5.02
C GLY A 51 -1.24 2.58 6.19
N ILE A 52 -0.23 1.82 6.61
CA ILE A 52 0.72 2.22 7.67
C ILE A 52 1.52 3.44 7.21
N TYR A 53 2.06 3.42 5.99
CA TYR A 53 2.80 4.55 5.42
C TYR A 53 1.93 5.82 5.36
N ALA A 54 0.70 5.71 4.85
CA ALA A 54 -0.23 6.84 4.78
C ALA A 54 -0.53 7.45 6.16
N CYS A 55 -0.78 6.59 7.16
CA CYS A 55 -1.01 7.04 8.53
C CYS A 55 0.23 7.71 9.15
N ALA A 56 1.43 7.21 8.84
CA ALA A 56 2.67 7.82 9.31
C ALA A 56 2.88 9.19 8.65
N ALA A 57 2.70 9.30 7.34
CA ALA A 57 2.80 10.56 6.60
C ALA A 57 1.83 11.62 7.15
N ALA A 58 0.57 11.26 7.35
CA ALA A 58 -0.43 12.14 7.96
C ALA A 58 -0.06 12.51 9.40
N GLY A 59 0.48 11.57 10.19
CA GLY A 59 0.95 11.81 11.55
C GLY A 59 2.11 12.81 11.64
N PHE A 60 2.90 12.94 10.59
CA PHE A 60 3.93 13.99 10.43
C PHE A 60 3.36 15.31 9.90
N GLY A 61 2.04 15.43 9.74
CA GLY A 61 1.37 16.67 9.30
C GLY A 61 1.35 16.84 7.79
N LEU A 62 1.63 15.82 6.99
CA LEU A 62 1.52 15.89 5.53
C LEU A 62 0.06 15.72 5.09
N ASP A 63 -0.38 16.44 4.05
CA ASP A 63 -1.64 16.15 3.36
C ASP A 63 -1.48 14.82 2.61
N CYS A 64 -2.12 13.76 3.10
CA CYS A 64 -1.95 12.41 2.58
C CYS A 64 -3.29 11.83 2.12
N SER A 65 -3.35 11.32 0.89
CA SER A 65 -4.50 10.62 0.32
C SER A 65 -4.16 9.16 0.03
N PHE A 66 -5.06 8.27 0.39
CA PHE A 66 -4.94 6.85 0.10
C PHE A 66 -5.69 6.50 -1.20
N ILE A 67 -4.99 5.84 -2.12
CA ILE A 67 -5.54 5.26 -3.35
C ILE A 67 -5.62 3.75 -3.17
N GLY A 68 -6.79 3.19 -3.29
CA GLY A 68 -7.01 1.75 -3.15
C GLY A 68 -8.46 1.38 -3.37
N LYS A 69 -8.81 0.14 -3.04
CA LYS A 69 -10.18 -0.35 -3.20
C LYS A 69 -10.64 -1.08 -1.95
N VAL A 70 -11.89 -0.85 -1.54
CA VAL A 70 -12.50 -1.49 -0.40
C VAL A 70 -13.91 -1.96 -0.75
N GLY A 71 -14.42 -2.93 0.01
CA GLY A 71 -15.79 -3.43 -0.12
C GLY A 71 -16.79 -2.68 0.76
N SER A 72 -17.97 -3.26 0.85
CA SER A 72 -19.06 -2.81 1.75
C SER A 72 -19.12 -3.59 3.06
N ASP A 73 -18.20 -4.55 3.25
CA ASP A 73 -18.15 -5.38 4.45
C ASP A 73 -17.70 -4.59 5.69
N PRO A 74 -18.01 -5.08 6.92
CA PRO A 74 -17.66 -4.38 8.17
C PRO A 74 -16.15 -4.16 8.36
N PHE A 75 -15.29 -5.00 7.80
CA PHE A 75 -13.84 -4.85 7.90
C PHE A 75 -13.32 -3.73 6.99
N SER A 76 -13.89 -3.61 5.79
CA SER A 76 -13.63 -2.47 4.89
C SER A 76 -14.02 -1.14 5.54
N GLN A 77 -15.19 -1.08 6.21
CA GLN A 77 -15.65 0.11 6.92
C GLN A 77 -14.71 0.46 8.09
N LEU A 78 -14.28 -0.54 8.86
CA LEU A 78 -13.33 -0.35 9.95
C LEU A 78 -11.99 0.20 9.44
N ALA A 79 -11.45 -0.40 8.37
CA ALA A 79 -10.16 0.01 7.80
C ALA A 79 -10.19 1.45 7.30
N LEU A 80 -11.23 1.84 6.55
CA LEU A 80 -11.40 3.22 6.10
C LEU A 80 -11.53 4.21 7.25
N SER A 81 -12.37 3.90 8.23
CA SER A 81 -12.58 4.77 9.39
C SER A 81 -11.28 4.94 10.20
N ALA A 82 -10.49 3.88 10.31
CA ALA A 82 -9.23 3.92 11.05
C ALA A 82 -8.19 4.82 10.38
N ILE A 83 -8.00 4.74 9.06
CA ILE A 83 -7.03 5.62 8.38
C ILE A 83 -7.55 7.06 8.31
N ALA A 84 -8.86 7.25 8.10
CA ALA A 84 -9.47 8.59 8.11
C ALA A 84 -9.32 9.29 9.48
N SER A 85 -9.49 8.56 10.59
CA SER A 85 -9.28 9.08 11.94
C SER A 85 -7.83 9.50 12.23
N ARG A 86 -6.88 9.04 11.42
CA ARG A 86 -5.46 9.43 11.46
C ARG A 86 -5.12 10.58 10.53
N GLY A 87 -6.14 11.21 9.89
CA GLY A 87 -5.96 12.35 8.99
C GLY A 87 -5.68 11.97 7.54
N VAL A 88 -5.75 10.69 7.18
CA VAL A 88 -5.59 10.25 5.78
C VAL A 88 -6.88 10.51 5.01
N ARG A 89 -6.78 11.17 3.88
CA ARG A 89 -7.91 11.40 2.97
C ARG A 89 -8.26 10.10 2.25
N THR A 90 -9.55 9.82 2.15
CA THR A 90 -10.11 8.58 1.56
C THR A 90 -11.00 8.85 0.35
N ASP A 91 -10.97 10.07 -0.18
CA ASP A 91 -11.75 10.49 -1.35
C ASP A 91 -11.31 9.81 -2.65
N ALA A 92 -10.06 9.35 -2.73
CA ALA A 92 -9.52 8.58 -3.84
C ALA A 92 -9.68 7.04 -3.67
N VAL A 93 -10.39 6.58 -2.63
CA VAL A 93 -10.64 5.15 -2.42
C VAL A 93 -11.86 4.70 -3.22
N VAL A 94 -11.67 3.72 -4.09
CA VAL A 94 -12.76 3.08 -4.84
C VAL A 94 -13.58 2.21 -3.90
N ARG A 95 -14.90 2.38 -3.95
CA ARG A 95 -15.86 1.58 -3.16
C ARG A 95 -16.55 0.58 -4.06
N SER A 96 -16.50 -0.68 -3.67
CA SER A 96 -17.17 -1.78 -4.34
C SER A 96 -18.37 -2.25 -3.53
N ASP A 97 -19.46 -2.55 -4.18
CA ASP A 97 -20.66 -3.11 -3.54
C ASP A 97 -20.47 -4.59 -3.17
N SER A 98 -19.38 -5.20 -3.62
CA SER A 98 -19.06 -6.62 -3.38
C SER A 98 -17.58 -6.78 -3.04
N GLY A 99 -17.26 -7.96 -2.51
CA GLY A 99 -15.90 -8.33 -2.11
C GLY A 99 -15.64 -8.05 -0.63
N GLN A 100 -14.61 -8.69 -0.11
CA GLN A 100 -14.23 -8.64 1.30
C GLN A 100 -12.80 -8.11 1.42
N LEU A 101 -12.53 -7.42 2.54
CA LEU A 101 -11.18 -6.98 2.87
C LEU A 101 -10.26 -8.18 3.09
N GLY A 102 -9.01 -8.05 2.67
CA GLY A 102 -7.98 -9.06 2.95
C GLY A 102 -7.62 -9.10 4.43
N LEU A 103 -7.34 -10.31 4.92
CA LEU A 103 -6.99 -10.57 6.32
C LEU A 103 -5.60 -11.18 6.40
N ALA A 104 -4.89 -10.87 7.48
CA ALA A 104 -3.62 -11.51 7.82
C ALA A 104 -3.65 -11.96 9.28
N PHE A 105 -3.12 -13.14 9.53
CA PHE A 105 -3.00 -13.71 10.87
C PHE A 105 -1.52 -13.82 11.20
N LEU A 106 -1.12 -13.19 12.28
CA LEU A 106 0.25 -13.21 12.78
C LEU A 106 0.45 -14.36 13.77
N GLU A 107 1.59 -15.00 13.67
CA GLU A 107 2.10 -15.98 14.63
C GLU A 107 3.55 -15.62 14.97
N TYR A 108 3.92 -15.70 16.24
CA TYR A 108 5.30 -15.54 16.69
C TYR A 108 5.98 -16.90 16.77
N LEU A 109 6.99 -17.12 15.95
CA LEU A 109 7.81 -18.33 15.95
C LEU A 109 9.22 -18.00 16.49
N PRO A 110 9.99 -18.99 16.96
CA PRO A 110 11.39 -18.76 17.32
C PRO A 110 12.23 -18.17 16.19
N SER A 111 11.83 -18.42 14.93
CA SER A 111 12.46 -17.85 13.73
C SER A 111 12.01 -16.44 13.39
N GLY A 112 11.08 -15.86 14.15
CA GLY A 112 10.53 -14.53 13.92
C GLY A 112 9.01 -14.55 13.65
N ARG A 113 8.53 -13.48 13.04
CA ARG A 113 7.12 -13.32 12.69
C ARG A 113 6.76 -14.18 11.46
N ASN A 114 5.65 -14.87 11.55
CA ASN A 114 5.05 -15.62 10.44
C ASN A 114 3.64 -15.09 10.18
N TYR A 115 3.31 -14.88 8.90
CA TYR A 115 1.99 -14.38 8.50
C TYR A 115 1.27 -15.41 7.63
N THR A 116 0.01 -15.66 7.97
CA THR A 116 -0.92 -16.41 7.12
C THR A 116 -1.93 -15.44 6.53
N TYR A 117 -1.96 -15.32 5.20
CA TYR A 117 -2.83 -14.38 4.51
C TYR A 117 -4.08 -15.06 3.97
N TYR A 118 -5.21 -14.40 4.17
CA TYR A 118 -6.50 -14.68 3.52
C TYR A 118 -6.86 -13.45 2.68
N ARG A 119 -6.16 -13.25 1.58
CA ARG A 119 -6.31 -12.07 0.72
C ARG A 119 -6.43 -12.36 -0.76
N ASP A 120 -6.33 -13.62 -1.18
CA ASP A 120 -6.54 -14.01 -2.56
C ASP A 120 -7.96 -13.64 -2.99
N GLY A 121 -8.09 -12.84 -4.06
CA GLY A 121 -9.37 -12.30 -4.49
C GLY A 121 -9.98 -11.26 -3.54
N SER A 122 -9.24 -10.76 -2.56
CA SER A 122 -9.69 -9.63 -1.73
C SER A 122 -10.00 -8.42 -2.58
N VAL A 123 -10.97 -7.62 -2.15
CA VAL A 123 -11.38 -6.41 -2.88
C VAL A 123 -10.22 -5.42 -3.06
N GLY A 124 -9.33 -5.31 -2.08
CA GLY A 124 -8.16 -4.44 -2.13
C GLY A 124 -7.17 -4.81 -3.23
N SER A 125 -7.05 -6.11 -3.55
CA SER A 125 -6.20 -6.58 -4.64
C SER A 125 -6.80 -6.39 -6.04
N GLN A 126 -8.07 -5.99 -6.15
CA GLN A 126 -8.82 -5.89 -7.41
C GLN A 126 -9.00 -4.46 -7.90
N LEU A 127 -8.14 -3.55 -7.51
CA LEU A 127 -8.10 -2.21 -8.10
C LEU A 127 -7.76 -2.34 -9.59
N ARG A 128 -8.51 -1.63 -10.45
CA ARG A 128 -8.34 -1.66 -11.90
C ARG A 128 -7.76 -0.35 -12.41
N PRO A 129 -6.95 -0.37 -13.50
CA PRO A 129 -6.35 0.84 -14.07
C PRO A 129 -7.35 1.94 -14.43
N GLU A 130 -8.53 1.55 -14.94
CA GLU A 130 -9.62 2.46 -15.31
C GLU A 130 -10.34 3.11 -14.12
N GLU A 131 -10.12 2.62 -12.91
CA GLU A 131 -10.62 3.22 -11.67
C GLU A 131 -9.71 4.36 -11.16
N LEU A 132 -8.51 4.52 -11.75
CA LEU A 132 -7.59 5.61 -11.47
C LEU A 132 -7.90 6.82 -12.36
N THR A 133 -8.27 7.93 -11.75
CA THR A 133 -8.59 9.16 -12.47
C THR A 133 -7.44 10.16 -12.39
N GLU A 134 -7.16 10.85 -13.48
CA GLU A 134 -6.10 11.87 -13.56
C GLU A 134 -6.26 12.98 -12.50
N ALA A 135 -7.50 13.35 -12.20
CA ALA A 135 -7.81 14.38 -11.22
C ALA A 135 -7.21 14.10 -9.82
N VAL A 136 -6.99 12.84 -9.46
CA VAL A 136 -6.36 12.47 -8.18
C VAL A 136 -4.90 12.91 -8.13
N PHE A 137 -4.23 12.97 -9.29
CA PHE A 137 -2.79 13.27 -9.41
C PHE A 137 -2.51 14.76 -9.63
N ALA A 138 -3.48 15.56 -10.07
CA ALA A 138 -3.28 16.94 -10.48
C ALA A 138 -2.66 17.85 -9.42
N ASP A 139 -2.98 17.64 -8.14
CA ASP A 139 -2.48 18.43 -7.01
C ASP A 139 -1.49 17.66 -6.11
N ALA A 140 -0.97 16.55 -6.60
CA ALA A 140 -0.04 15.73 -5.83
C ALA A 140 1.42 16.14 -6.06
N SER A 141 2.28 15.88 -5.09
CA SER A 141 3.72 16.07 -5.20
C SER A 141 4.48 14.75 -5.23
N ILE A 142 3.97 13.73 -4.55
CA ILE A 142 4.59 12.41 -4.47
C ILE A 142 3.52 11.34 -4.58
N LEU A 143 3.81 10.32 -5.38
CA LEU A 143 3.12 9.02 -5.36
C LEU A 143 4.06 8.01 -4.70
N HIS A 144 3.60 7.37 -3.63
CA HIS A 144 4.29 6.25 -3.00
C HIS A 144 3.55 4.95 -3.25
N LEU A 145 4.26 3.88 -3.61
CA LEU A 145 3.71 2.53 -3.66
C LEU A 145 4.77 1.47 -3.32
N PRO A 146 4.39 0.39 -2.60
CA PRO A 146 5.26 -0.73 -2.32
C PRO A 146 5.22 -1.77 -3.44
N GLY A 147 6.38 -2.33 -3.75
CA GLY A 147 6.57 -3.28 -4.85
C GLY A 147 5.84 -4.60 -4.68
N MET A 148 5.53 -5.00 -3.46
CA MET A 148 4.74 -6.21 -3.21
C MET A 148 3.38 -6.21 -3.93
N LEU A 149 2.82 -5.04 -4.25
CA LEU A 149 1.55 -4.93 -4.98
C LEU A 149 1.64 -5.53 -6.38
N LEU A 150 2.82 -5.50 -7.01
CA LEU A 150 3.04 -6.04 -8.35
C LEU A 150 2.81 -7.56 -8.42
N GLU A 151 2.87 -8.23 -7.28
CA GLU A 151 2.79 -9.69 -7.18
C GLU A 151 1.43 -10.19 -6.66
N LEU A 152 0.47 -9.28 -6.38
CA LEU A 152 -0.86 -9.69 -5.94
C LEU A 152 -1.66 -10.36 -7.06
N ASN A 153 -1.82 -9.67 -8.17
CA ASN A 153 -2.47 -10.17 -9.40
C ASN A 153 -2.26 -9.20 -10.56
N ASP A 154 -2.76 -9.55 -11.74
CA ASP A 154 -2.60 -8.77 -12.97
C ASP A 154 -3.30 -7.40 -12.89
N SER A 155 -4.49 -7.33 -12.30
CA SER A 155 -5.25 -6.09 -12.18
C SER A 155 -4.50 -5.05 -11.33
N MET A 156 -4.06 -5.44 -10.13
CA MET A 156 -3.29 -4.56 -9.25
C MET A 156 -1.96 -4.15 -9.90
N ARG A 157 -1.28 -5.08 -10.56
CA ARG A 157 -0.04 -4.78 -11.27
C ARG A 157 -0.24 -3.72 -12.35
N GLN A 158 -1.25 -3.87 -13.19
CA GLN A 158 -1.59 -2.88 -14.22
C GLN A 158 -1.97 -1.54 -13.59
N SER A 159 -2.68 -1.54 -12.47
CA SER A 159 -3.02 -0.33 -11.72
C SER A 159 -1.78 0.38 -11.18
N CYS A 160 -0.79 -0.36 -10.67
CA CYS A 160 0.49 0.23 -10.25
C CYS A 160 1.21 0.93 -11.41
N PHE A 161 1.33 0.29 -12.57
CA PHE A 161 1.95 0.90 -13.74
C PHE A 161 1.15 2.12 -14.22
N ARG A 162 -0.18 2.03 -14.26
CA ARG A 162 -1.04 3.15 -14.63
C ARG A 162 -0.91 4.33 -13.67
N ALA A 163 -0.82 4.08 -12.37
CA ALA A 163 -0.60 5.13 -11.37
C ALA A 163 0.72 5.86 -11.58
N VAL A 164 1.80 5.12 -11.86
CA VAL A 164 3.12 5.72 -12.17
C VAL A 164 3.08 6.53 -13.47
N GLU A 165 2.39 6.03 -14.50
CA GLU A 165 2.19 6.78 -15.73
C GLU A 165 1.46 8.12 -15.48
N LEU A 166 0.35 8.09 -14.73
CA LEU A 166 -0.40 9.28 -14.36
C LEU A 166 0.43 10.25 -13.50
N ALA A 167 1.22 9.73 -12.58
CA ALA A 167 2.13 10.53 -11.77
C ALA A 167 3.14 11.27 -12.66
N LYS A 168 3.79 10.58 -13.60
CA LYS A 168 4.75 11.18 -14.52
C LYS A 168 4.11 12.22 -15.44
N GLN A 169 2.90 11.97 -15.95
CA GLN A 169 2.15 12.92 -16.79
C GLN A 169 1.81 14.22 -16.04
N ASN A 170 1.62 14.14 -14.72
CA ASN A 170 1.29 15.27 -13.85
C ASN A 170 2.50 15.84 -13.07
N HIS A 171 3.73 15.46 -13.45
CA HIS A 171 4.97 15.90 -12.78
C HIS A 171 5.02 15.56 -11.28
N VAL A 172 4.37 14.46 -10.87
CA VAL A 172 4.38 13.93 -9.51
C VAL A 172 5.59 13.02 -9.36
N LEU A 173 6.38 13.21 -8.30
CA LEU A 173 7.53 12.34 -7.98
C LEU A 173 7.04 10.93 -7.63
N PHE A 174 7.75 9.93 -8.10
CA PHE A 174 7.46 8.53 -7.79
C PHE A 174 8.44 7.99 -6.75
N SER A 175 7.93 7.68 -5.56
CA SER A 175 8.63 6.99 -4.47
C SER A 175 8.26 5.52 -4.48
N PHE A 176 9.27 4.65 -4.48
CA PHE A 176 9.11 3.21 -4.57
C PHE A 176 9.85 2.50 -3.42
N ASP A 177 9.09 1.74 -2.63
CA ASP A 177 9.60 0.79 -1.65
C ASP A 177 9.56 -0.61 -2.30
N PRO A 178 10.68 -1.29 -2.59
CA PRO A 178 10.67 -2.65 -3.14
C PRO A 178 9.83 -3.61 -2.32
N ASN A 179 9.84 -3.49 -1.00
CA ASN A 179 9.02 -4.23 -0.05
C ASN A 179 8.97 -5.73 -0.34
N LEU A 180 10.15 -6.30 -0.57
CA LEU A 180 10.28 -7.71 -0.92
C LEU A 180 9.84 -8.59 0.25
N ARG A 181 8.95 -9.52 -0.02
CA ARG A 181 8.46 -10.48 0.97
C ARG A 181 8.93 -11.87 0.60
N LYS A 182 9.39 -12.63 1.62
CA LYS A 182 9.87 -14.01 1.43
C LYS A 182 8.79 -14.93 0.85
N GLU A 183 7.52 -14.61 1.10
CA GLU A 183 6.35 -15.33 0.64
C GLU A 183 6.04 -15.07 -0.84
N LEU A 184 6.62 -14.03 -1.45
CA LEU A 184 6.41 -13.72 -2.85
C LEU A 184 7.29 -14.60 -3.74
N ARG A 185 6.79 -14.87 -4.94
CA ARG A 185 7.55 -15.64 -5.94
C ARG A 185 8.80 -14.87 -6.36
N ASN A 186 9.96 -15.39 -5.99
CA ASN A 186 11.24 -14.83 -6.42
C ASN A 186 11.69 -15.46 -7.75
N ASP A 187 10.96 -15.18 -8.82
CA ASP A 187 11.28 -15.63 -10.18
C ASP A 187 11.82 -14.49 -11.07
N ALA A 188 12.22 -14.85 -12.28
CA ALA A 188 12.78 -13.88 -13.24
C ALA A 188 11.77 -12.79 -13.64
N GLN A 189 10.48 -13.11 -13.69
CA GLN A 189 9.44 -12.15 -14.05
C GLN A 189 9.22 -11.12 -12.93
N MET A 190 9.19 -11.56 -11.67
CA MET A 190 9.13 -10.65 -10.52
C MET A 190 10.33 -9.69 -10.53
N ARG A 191 11.55 -10.22 -10.69
CA ARG A 191 12.75 -9.36 -10.77
C ARG A 191 12.67 -8.37 -11.93
N GLN A 192 12.19 -8.79 -13.08
CA GLN A 192 12.02 -7.90 -14.24
C GLN A 192 11.03 -6.76 -13.92
N ARG A 193 9.88 -7.07 -13.30
CA ARG A 193 8.88 -6.07 -12.89
C ARG A 193 9.44 -5.09 -11.86
N MET A 194 10.16 -5.59 -10.85
CA MET A 194 10.82 -4.75 -9.85
C MET A 194 11.84 -3.82 -10.50
N MET A 195 12.71 -4.34 -11.37
CA MET A 195 13.70 -3.52 -12.08
C MET A 195 13.05 -2.47 -12.98
N GLN A 196 11.92 -2.78 -13.58
CA GLN A 196 11.16 -1.81 -14.37
C GLN A 196 10.63 -0.67 -13.48
N MET A 197 10.04 -0.98 -12.31
CA MET A 197 9.58 0.04 -11.37
C MET A 197 10.74 0.88 -10.81
N LEU A 198 11.83 0.24 -10.42
CA LEU A 198 13.05 0.91 -9.94
C LEU A 198 13.59 1.91 -10.97
N SER A 199 13.57 1.55 -12.27
CA SER A 199 14.05 2.46 -13.34
C SER A 199 13.16 3.69 -13.56
N MET A 200 11.91 3.66 -13.06
CA MET A 200 10.97 4.78 -13.14
C MET A 200 10.93 5.62 -11.86
N ALA A 201 11.48 5.12 -10.75
CA ALA A 201 11.42 5.77 -9.46
C ALA A 201 12.35 6.99 -9.38
N ASP A 202 11.85 8.06 -8.77
CA ASP A 202 12.63 9.26 -8.43
C ASP A 202 13.22 9.13 -7.02
N VAL A 203 12.57 8.36 -6.15
CA VAL A 203 13.00 8.04 -4.79
C VAL A 203 12.84 6.54 -4.56
N ILE A 204 13.84 5.90 -3.97
CA ILE A 204 13.82 4.47 -3.65
C ILE A 204 14.06 4.31 -2.14
N GLU A 205 13.24 3.52 -1.47
CA GLU A 205 13.24 3.32 -0.02
C GLU A 205 13.43 1.84 0.35
N PRO A 206 14.57 1.20 -0.01
CA PRO A 206 14.81 -0.20 0.30
C PRO A 206 15.26 -0.39 1.75
N THR A 207 15.05 -1.58 2.30
CA THR A 207 15.77 -2.05 3.48
C THR A 207 17.19 -2.50 3.09
N LEU A 208 18.08 -2.69 4.10
CA LEU A 208 19.43 -3.18 3.83
C LEU A 208 19.48 -4.59 3.22
N GLU A 209 18.41 -5.35 3.35
CA GLU A 209 18.31 -6.73 2.86
C GLU A 209 17.72 -6.81 1.44
N GLU A 210 17.17 -5.74 0.94
CA GLU A 210 16.57 -5.59 -0.40
C GLU A 210 17.55 -5.00 -1.41
#